data_8d599e1b01736657a7bf454271e02c07
#
_entry.id   8d599e1b01736657a7bf454271e02c07
#
_cell.length_a   1.000
_cell.length_b   1.000
_cell.length_c   1.000
_cell.angle_alpha   90.00
_cell.angle_beta   90.00
_cell.angle_gamma   90.00
#
_symmetry.space_group_name_H-M   'P 1'
#
loop_
_entity.id
_entity.type
_entity.pdbx_description
1 polymer ?
#
loop_
_entity_poly.entity_id
_entity_poly.type
_entity_poly.pdbx_seq_one_letter_code
_entity_poly.pdbx_strand_id
1 'polypeptide(L)'
;VIPAELQYVEVIAVTANSGSDANTGEQTEESEERELPDTVTLLVTPEQSKILAELEADGKLHLSLVYRGEQKNAVVFIEAQEAVLAELYPPVEEENPSEQTEKENEESEAEESETVPAESEVE
;
A
#
# COMPACT_ATOMS: atom_id res chain seq x y z
N VAL A 1 -5.17 15.99 14.50
CA VAL A 1 -4.23 16.00 13.36
C VAL A 1 -4.64 14.89 12.41
N ILE A 2 -4.75 15.21 11.14
CA ILE A 2 -5.02 14.22 10.09
C ILE A 2 -3.68 13.83 9.49
N PRO A 3 -3.27 12.56 9.53
CA PRO A 3 -2.07 12.12 8.84
C PRO A 3 -2.17 12.38 7.33
N ALA A 4 -1.07 12.80 6.71
CA ALA A 4 -1.04 13.07 5.27
C ALA A 4 -1.36 11.82 4.45
N GLU A 5 -1.02 10.67 4.96
CA GLU A 5 -1.24 9.36 4.34
C GLU A 5 -2.70 8.91 4.34
N LEU A 6 -3.55 9.53 5.16
CA LEU A 6 -4.93 9.11 5.39
C LEU A 6 -5.95 10.23 5.15
N GLN A 7 -5.65 11.18 4.28
CA GLN A 7 -6.60 12.26 3.96
C GLN A 7 -7.82 11.75 3.21
N TYR A 8 -7.61 10.85 2.26
CA TYR A 8 -8.67 10.23 1.47
C TYR A 8 -8.44 8.72 1.38
N VAL A 9 -9.46 7.95 1.69
CA VAL A 9 -9.42 6.48 1.65
C VAL A 9 -10.73 5.97 1.04
N GLU A 10 -10.63 4.97 0.19
CA GLU A 10 -11.80 4.35 -0.41
C GLU A 10 -12.49 3.39 0.55
N VAL A 11 -13.81 3.55 0.71
CA VAL A 11 -14.64 2.64 1.48
C VAL A 11 -15.26 1.61 0.53
N ILE A 12 -14.95 0.33 0.74
CA ILE A 12 -15.47 -0.76 -0.09
C ILE A 12 -16.70 -1.43 0.51
N ALA A 13 -16.85 -1.42 1.81
CA ALA A 13 -18.03 -1.98 2.48
C ALA A 13 -18.29 -1.31 3.82
N VAL A 14 -19.55 -1.30 4.21
CA VAL A 14 -20.02 -0.90 5.53
C VAL A 14 -20.96 -1.98 6.03
N THR A 15 -20.61 -2.64 7.13
CA THR A 15 -21.37 -3.77 7.65
C THR A 15 -21.92 -3.47 9.03
N ALA A 16 -23.09 -4.02 9.30
CA ALA A 16 -23.70 -4.02 10.63
C ALA A 16 -23.19 -5.21 11.45
N ASN A 17 -23.45 -5.20 12.75
CA ASN A 17 -23.01 -6.24 13.68
C ASN A 17 -23.55 -7.65 13.32
N SER A 18 -24.68 -7.71 12.63
CA SER A 18 -25.23 -8.96 12.08
C SER A 18 -24.44 -9.56 10.90
N GLY A 19 -23.43 -8.85 10.38
CA GLY A 19 -22.71 -9.23 9.17
C GLY A 19 -23.44 -8.88 7.87
N SER A 20 -24.58 -8.22 7.95
CA SER A 20 -25.32 -7.74 6.79
C SER A 20 -24.71 -6.45 6.26
N ASP A 21 -24.74 -6.29 4.93
CA ASP A 21 -24.31 -5.05 4.31
C ASP A 21 -25.30 -3.93 4.66
N ALA A 22 -24.80 -2.94 5.40
CA ALA A 22 -25.63 -1.83 5.87
C ALA A 22 -26.07 -0.86 4.74
N ASN A 23 -25.61 -1.09 3.51
CA ASN A 23 -25.83 -0.20 2.38
C ASN A 23 -26.64 -0.81 1.24
N THR A 24 -27.23 -1.99 1.41
CA THR A 24 -28.17 -2.51 0.44
C THR A 24 -29.41 -1.63 0.43
N GLY A 25 -29.59 -0.92 -0.69
CA GLY A 25 -30.74 0.01 -0.88
C GLY A 25 -32.10 -0.66 -1.01
N GLU A 26 -32.26 -1.90 -0.59
CA GLU A 26 -33.55 -2.57 -0.46
C GLU A 26 -34.19 -2.16 0.86
N GLN A 27 -35.00 -1.16 0.77
CA GLN A 27 -35.95 -0.79 1.83
C GLN A 27 -37.03 -1.88 1.89
N THR A 28 -36.80 -2.89 2.68
CA THR A 28 -37.93 -3.70 3.19
C THR A 28 -38.56 -2.93 4.33
N GLU A 29 -39.80 -2.52 4.12
CA GLU A 29 -40.58 -1.67 5.05
C GLU A 29 -40.91 -2.35 6.41
N GLU A 30 -40.34 -3.49 6.73
CA GLU A 30 -40.67 -4.28 7.92
C GLU A 30 -39.61 -4.36 9.00
N SER A 31 -38.47 -3.68 8.89
CA SER A 31 -37.52 -3.60 10.02
C SER A 31 -37.43 -2.18 10.54
N GLU A 32 -38.21 -1.88 11.57
CA GLU A 32 -38.14 -0.64 12.34
C GLU A 32 -36.84 -0.46 13.13
N GLU A 33 -35.96 -1.47 13.14
CA GLU A 33 -34.63 -1.36 13.73
C GLU A 33 -33.60 -1.29 12.62
N ARG A 34 -33.22 -0.06 12.27
CA ARG A 34 -32.03 0.18 11.45
C ARG A 34 -30.82 -0.25 12.27
N GLU A 35 -30.26 -1.39 11.94
CA GLU A 35 -28.96 -1.79 12.47
C GLU A 35 -27.93 -0.74 12.09
N LEU A 36 -27.34 -0.12 13.06
CA LEU A 36 -26.28 0.87 12.84
C LEU A 36 -25.03 0.15 12.32
N PRO A 37 -24.35 0.75 11.33
CA PRO A 37 -23.08 0.20 10.86
C PRO A 37 -22.07 0.20 11.99
N ASP A 38 -21.38 -0.90 12.13
CA ASP A 38 -20.42 -1.15 13.20
C ASP A 38 -18.98 -1.28 12.62
N THR A 39 -18.87 -1.74 11.39
CA THR A 39 -17.59 -1.97 10.75
C THR A 39 -17.52 -1.34 9.37
N VAL A 40 -16.42 -0.68 9.10
CA VAL A 40 -16.10 -0.09 7.79
C VAL A 40 -14.88 -0.81 7.22
N THR A 41 -14.99 -1.30 6.00
CA THR A 41 -13.88 -1.91 5.28
C THR A 41 -13.29 -0.90 4.29
N LEU A 42 -12.00 -0.66 4.42
CA LEU A 42 -11.25 0.32 3.64
C LEU A 42 -10.27 -0.37 2.69
N LEU A 43 -10.11 0.18 1.50
CA LEU A 43 -9.04 -0.19 0.57
C LEU A 43 -7.83 0.71 0.84
N VAL A 44 -6.74 0.13 1.31
CA VAL A 44 -5.55 0.86 1.76
C VAL A 44 -4.27 0.23 1.27
N THR A 45 -3.21 1.03 1.18
CA THR A 45 -1.85 0.53 0.96
C THR A 45 -1.27 -0.06 2.26
N PRO A 46 -0.16 -0.84 2.18
CA PRO A 46 0.49 -1.36 3.37
C PRO A 46 0.95 -0.27 4.35
N GLU A 47 1.42 0.87 3.84
CA GLU A 47 1.83 2.02 4.65
C GLU A 47 0.65 2.64 5.39
N GLN A 48 -0.45 2.86 4.69
CA GLN A 48 -1.70 3.35 5.29
C GLN A 48 -2.24 2.38 6.34
N SER A 49 -2.18 1.07 6.06
CA SER A 49 -2.64 0.03 6.99
C SER A 49 -1.86 0.05 8.30
N LYS A 50 -0.55 0.25 8.23
CA LYS A 50 0.30 0.36 9.41
C LYS A 50 -0.10 1.55 10.28
N ILE A 51 -0.29 2.71 9.67
CA ILE A 51 -0.67 3.94 10.37
C ILE A 51 -2.06 3.79 11.00
N LEU A 52 -3.01 3.17 10.28
CA LEU A 52 -4.34 2.90 10.83
C LEU A 52 -4.29 2.00 12.07
N ALA A 53 -3.45 0.96 12.06
CA ALA A 53 -3.28 0.07 13.21
C ALA A 53 -2.65 0.79 14.41
N GLU A 54 -1.70 1.68 14.18
CA GLU A 54 -1.10 2.52 15.22
C GLU A 54 -2.14 3.49 15.83
N LEU A 55 -2.94 4.14 15.00
CA LEU A 55 -4.00 5.05 15.44
C LEU A 55 -5.11 4.33 16.20
N GLU A 56 -5.47 3.11 15.79
CA GLU A 56 -6.44 2.29 16.48
C GLU A 56 -5.94 1.90 17.88
N ALA A 57 -4.68 1.54 18.01
CA ALA A 57 -4.06 1.17 19.28
C ALA A 57 -3.94 2.35 20.25
N ASP A 58 -3.64 3.55 19.72
CA ASP A 58 -3.38 4.73 20.55
C ASP A 58 -4.62 5.54 20.89
N GLY A 59 -5.72 5.35 20.17
CA GLY A 59 -6.79 6.27 20.40
C GLY A 59 -8.10 6.08 19.66
N LYS A 60 -8.64 7.19 19.20
CA LYS A 60 -9.93 7.24 18.53
C LYS A 60 -9.75 7.63 17.08
N LEU A 61 -10.17 6.75 16.22
CA LEU A 61 -10.26 7.04 14.79
C LEU A 61 -11.61 7.69 14.49
N HIS A 62 -11.60 8.76 13.72
CA HIS A 62 -12.81 9.41 13.21
C HIS A 62 -12.78 9.43 11.69
N LEU A 63 -13.84 8.94 11.08
CA LEU A 63 -14.03 8.96 9.64
C LEU A 63 -15.13 9.96 9.26
N SER A 64 -14.89 10.74 8.22
CA SER A 64 -15.87 11.66 7.65
C SER A 64 -16.13 11.30 6.19
N LEU A 65 -17.38 11.31 5.80
CA LEU A 65 -17.73 11.11 4.40
C LEU A 65 -17.43 12.38 3.60
N VAL A 66 -16.48 12.29 2.67
CA VAL A 66 -16.10 13.40 1.78
C VAL A 66 -16.94 13.41 0.51
N TYR A 67 -17.12 12.25 -0.09
CA TYR A 67 -17.85 12.09 -1.34
C TYR A 67 -18.55 10.75 -1.43
N ARG A 68 -19.77 10.76 -1.96
CA ARG A 68 -20.51 9.55 -2.32
C ARG A 68 -21.21 9.79 -3.64
N GLY A 69 -20.88 8.97 -4.64
CA GLY A 69 -21.45 9.10 -5.97
C GLY A 69 -20.70 8.26 -6.99
N GLU A 70 -20.66 8.73 -8.23
CA GLU A 70 -20.01 8.01 -9.32
C GLU A 70 -18.50 7.90 -9.12
N GLN A 71 -17.96 6.72 -9.35
CA GLN A 71 -16.54 6.42 -9.19
C GLN A 71 -15.63 7.38 -9.96
N LYS A 72 -16.02 7.77 -11.17
CA LYS A 72 -15.23 8.71 -11.98
C LYS A 72 -14.96 10.06 -11.30
N ASN A 73 -15.86 10.51 -10.42
CA ASN A 73 -15.69 11.73 -9.66
C ASN A 73 -14.93 11.50 -8.35
N ALA A 74 -15.01 10.29 -7.79
CA ALA A 74 -14.28 9.90 -6.61
C ALA A 74 -12.78 9.74 -6.88
N VAL A 75 -12.40 9.36 -8.10
CA VAL A 75 -11.01 9.17 -8.53
C VAL A 75 -10.14 10.40 -8.25
N VAL A 76 -10.67 11.61 -8.37
CA VAL A 76 -9.92 12.85 -8.09
C VAL A 76 -9.34 12.86 -6.67
N PHE A 77 -10.08 12.38 -5.68
CA PHE A 77 -9.64 12.33 -4.29
C PHE A 77 -8.60 11.23 -4.08
N ILE A 78 -8.79 10.08 -4.71
CA ILE A 78 -7.85 8.96 -4.63
C ILE A 78 -6.53 9.29 -5.32
N GLU A 79 -6.55 9.89 -6.50
CA GLU A 79 -5.34 10.36 -7.20
C GLU A 79 -4.57 11.40 -6.38
N ALA A 80 -5.26 12.30 -5.71
CA ALA A 80 -4.63 13.27 -4.81
C ALA A 80 -3.92 12.57 -3.65
N GLN A 81 -4.53 11.53 -3.08
CA GLN A 81 -3.91 10.73 -2.02
C GLN A 81 -2.73 9.91 -2.53
N GLU A 82 -2.84 9.30 -3.70
CA GLU A 82 -1.74 8.55 -4.33
C GLU A 82 -0.53 9.44 -4.60
N ALA A 83 -0.74 10.69 -5.03
CA ALA A 83 0.34 11.65 -5.22
C ALA A 83 1.08 11.95 -3.91
N VAL A 84 0.37 12.10 -2.81
CA VAL A 84 0.97 12.30 -1.48
C VAL A 84 1.76 11.06 -1.05
N LEU A 85 1.21 9.88 -1.23
CA LEU A 85 1.90 8.63 -0.90
C LEU A 85 3.16 8.42 -1.74
N ALA A 86 3.12 8.75 -3.02
CA ALA A 86 4.28 8.66 -3.90
C ALA A 86 5.41 9.65 -3.50
N GLU A 87 5.06 10.80 -2.94
CA GLU A 87 6.02 11.76 -2.42
C GLU A 87 6.63 11.30 -1.09
N LEU A 88 5.83 10.74 -0.20
CA LEU A 88 6.28 10.26 1.11
C LEU A 88 7.04 8.94 1.04
N TYR A 89 6.62 8.07 0.15
CA TYR A 89 7.16 6.71 -0.05
C TYR A 89 7.53 6.52 -1.53
N PRO A 90 8.61 7.15 -2.01
CA PRO A 90 9.03 6.99 -3.39
C PRO A 90 9.36 5.51 -3.67
N PRO A 91 9.04 5.01 -4.86
CA PRO A 91 9.36 3.64 -5.23
C PRO A 91 10.86 3.43 -5.09
N VAL A 92 11.25 2.47 -4.29
CA VAL A 92 12.63 2.01 -4.25
C VAL A 92 12.88 1.35 -5.60
N GLU A 93 13.79 1.91 -6.38
CA GLU A 93 14.30 1.18 -7.54
C GLU A 93 14.95 -0.09 -6.99
N GLU A 94 14.24 -1.20 -7.10
CA GLU A 94 14.82 -2.50 -6.84
C GLU A 94 15.93 -2.68 -7.88
N GLU A 95 17.17 -2.50 -7.44
CA GLU A 95 18.32 -2.92 -8.23
C GLU A 95 18.10 -4.38 -8.58
N ASN A 96 17.87 -4.62 -9.84
CA ASN A 96 17.60 -5.96 -10.36
C ASN A 96 18.72 -6.90 -9.91
N PRO A 97 18.41 -7.96 -9.14
CA PRO A 97 19.44 -8.85 -8.63
C PRO A 97 20.31 -9.48 -9.71
N SER A 98 19.85 -9.46 -10.96
CA SER A 98 20.59 -9.94 -12.11
C SER A 98 21.78 -9.06 -12.50
N GLU A 99 21.74 -7.76 -12.19
CA GLU A 99 22.89 -6.88 -12.48
C GLU A 99 24.02 -7.01 -11.45
N GLN A 100 23.70 -7.37 -10.23
CA GLN A 100 24.73 -7.62 -9.21
C GLN A 100 25.54 -8.89 -9.49
N THR A 101 24.91 -9.92 -10.03
CA THR A 101 25.60 -11.17 -10.36
C THR A 101 26.54 -11.01 -11.54
N GLU A 102 26.23 -10.16 -12.50
CA GLU A 102 27.10 -9.90 -13.64
C GLU A 102 28.35 -9.09 -13.26
N LYS A 103 28.22 -8.13 -12.35
CA LYS A 103 29.36 -7.35 -11.87
C LYS A 103 30.30 -8.15 -10.99
N GLU A 104 29.79 -9.03 -10.13
CA GLU A 104 30.62 -9.92 -9.33
C GLU A 104 31.34 -10.97 -10.18
N ASN A 105 30.71 -11.42 -11.24
CA ASN A 105 31.30 -12.39 -12.14
C ASN A 105 32.39 -11.78 -13.04
N GLU A 106 32.27 -10.53 -13.46
CA GLU A 106 33.30 -9.81 -14.19
C GLU A 106 34.53 -9.51 -13.32
N GLU A 107 34.32 -9.16 -12.05
CA GLU A 107 35.43 -8.95 -11.12
C GLU A 107 36.20 -10.24 -10.78
N SER A 108 35.54 -11.37 -10.69
CA SER A 108 36.20 -12.63 -10.43
C SER A 108 36.94 -13.20 -11.64
N GLU A 109 36.49 -12.94 -12.86
CA GLU A 109 37.21 -13.30 -14.08
C GLU A 109 38.45 -12.42 -14.32
N ALA A 110 38.43 -11.17 -13.92
CA ALA A 110 39.56 -10.27 -14.02
C ALA A 110 40.68 -10.60 -13.05
N GLU A 111 40.41 -11.16 -11.87
CA GLU A 111 41.41 -11.61 -10.94
C GLU A 111 42.08 -12.92 -11.34
N GLU A 112 41.40 -13.81 -12.03
CA GLU A 112 41.94 -15.06 -12.52
C GLU A 112 42.92 -14.93 -13.67
N SER A 113 42.84 -13.81 -14.43
CA SER A 113 43.73 -13.58 -15.57
C SER A 113 45.11 -13.04 -15.22
N GLU A 114 45.37 -12.63 -13.96
CA GLU A 114 46.65 -12.11 -13.50
C GLU A 114 47.60 -13.16 -12.91
N THR A 115 47.15 -14.38 -12.71
CA THR A 115 47.99 -15.46 -12.19
C THR A 115 48.48 -16.38 -13.29
N VAL A 116 49.18 -15.86 -14.24
CA VAL A 116 49.95 -16.71 -15.14
C VAL A 116 51.43 -16.67 -14.72
N PRO A 117 51.93 -17.66 -14.16
CA PRO A 117 53.32 -17.77 -13.92
C PRO A 117 54.04 -18.09 -15.24
N ALA A 118 54.73 -17.18 -15.59
CA ALA A 118 55.58 -17.44 -16.64
C ALA A 118 56.80 -18.18 -16.24
N GLU A 119 56.98 -19.29 -16.38
CA GLU A 119 58.04 -19.83 -16.03
C GLU A 119 58.77 -20.62 -16.69
N SER A 120 59.64 -20.66 -17.08
CA SER A 120 60.32 -21.32 -17.53
C SER A 120 61.50 -21.64 -17.60
N GLU A 121 62.10 -21.72 -17.59
CA GLU A 121 63.23 -21.98 -17.77
C GLU A 121 63.99 -22.84 -17.91
N VAL A 122 64.61 -23.22 -18.23
CA VAL A 122 65.44 -23.75 -18.38
C VAL A 122 66.44 -24.19 -18.87
N GLU A 123 67.06 -24.22 -19.03
CA GLU A 123 68.33 -24.60 -19.42
C GLU A 123 68.69 -25.79 -20.02
#